data_8bf085aca4b941d0e5af34b67e056af2
#
_entry.id   8bf085aca4b941d0e5af34b67e056af2
#
_cell.length_a   1.000
_cell.length_b   1.000
_cell.length_c   1.000
_cell.angle_alpha   90.00
_cell.angle_beta   90.00
_cell.angle_gamma   90.00
#
_symmetry.space_group_name_H-M   'P 1'
#
loop_
_entity.id
_entity.type
_entity.pdbx_description
1 polymer ?
#
loop_
_entity_poly.entity_id
_entity_poly.type
_entity_poly.pdbx_seq_one_letter_code
_entity_poly.pdbx_strand_id
1 'polypeptide(L)'
;MDRQPVLEGERLILRPLTEADWGPLYAVASDRELWAVHPSHDRWREPVFRAFFDDALAKGGALAIVDKENRTVIGSSRFQFCERAEEEDELEIGWSFLARAWWGKGYNAEFKRLMLEHAFRFVDRVVFRVGADNVISRKAMANIGGRLTGETFVEERVGRPVPHVVYEITRESFAEGPLAGHLPSARTA
;
A
#
# COMPACT_ATOMS: atom_id res chain seq x y z
N MET A 1 12.87 9.73 6.87
CA MET A 1 12.68 8.32 6.51
C MET A 1 12.99 8.12 5.03
N ASP A 2 13.74 7.08 4.67
CA ASP A 2 13.80 6.63 3.28
C ASP A 2 12.46 6.00 2.89
N ARG A 3 11.78 6.57 1.89
CA ARG A 3 10.49 6.09 1.40
C ARG A 3 10.61 5.09 0.24
N GLN A 4 11.82 4.86 -0.26
CA GLN A 4 12.08 3.93 -1.36
C GLN A 4 13.17 2.90 -1.00
N PRO A 5 13.05 2.23 0.16
CA PRO A 5 14.00 1.21 0.56
C PRO A 5 13.88 -0.05 -0.31
N VAL A 6 14.92 -0.87 -0.28
CA VAL A 6 14.81 -2.28 -0.66
C VAL A 6 14.46 -3.08 0.58
N LEU A 7 13.31 -3.77 0.55
CA LEU A 7 12.83 -4.61 1.65
C LEU A 7 12.75 -6.05 1.16
N GLU A 8 13.41 -6.95 1.86
CA GLU A 8 13.45 -8.36 1.48
C GLU A 8 12.72 -9.22 2.51
N GLY A 9 11.75 -9.97 2.03
CA GLY A 9 10.98 -10.95 2.78
C GLY A 9 11.36 -12.38 2.41
N GLU A 10 10.52 -13.30 2.83
CA GLU A 10 10.67 -14.73 2.53
C GLU A 10 10.44 -14.99 1.03
N ARG A 11 9.32 -14.50 0.50
CA ARG A 11 8.87 -14.73 -0.89
C ARG A 11 8.96 -13.49 -1.76
N LEU A 12 9.07 -12.30 -1.16
CA LEU A 12 8.96 -11.00 -1.83
C LEU A 12 10.23 -10.16 -1.69
N ILE A 13 10.46 -9.34 -2.71
CA ILE A 13 11.33 -8.16 -2.63
C ILE A 13 10.47 -6.96 -2.98
N LEU A 14 10.51 -5.92 -2.14
CA LEU A 14 10.02 -4.60 -2.47
C LEU A 14 11.23 -3.74 -2.80
N ARG A 15 11.20 -3.07 -3.94
CA ARG A 15 12.27 -2.18 -4.36
C ARG A 15 11.71 -0.88 -4.96
N PRO A 16 12.51 0.19 -5.05
CA PRO A 16 12.08 1.42 -5.70
C PRO A 16 11.42 1.15 -7.04
N LEU A 17 10.28 1.81 -7.28
CA LEU A 17 9.63 1.83 -8.58
C LEU A 17 10.48 2.63 -9.57
N THR A 18 10.64 2.12 -10.77
CA THR A 18 11.38 2.76 -11.85
C THR A 18 10.57 2.79 -13.14
N GLU A 19 10.96 3.60 -14.13
CA GLU A 19 10.31 3.65 -15.44
C GLU A 19 10.30 2.29 -16.15
N ALA A 20 11.32 1.46 -15.93
CA ALA A 20 11.40 0.11 -16.49
C ALA A 20 10.28 -0.83 -16.02
N ASP A 21 9.60 -0.49 -14.93
CA ASP A 21 8.50 -1.26 -14.38
C ASP A 21 7.16 -1.02 -15.07
N TRP A 22 7.08 -0.05 -15.97
CA TRP A 22 5.85 0.27 -16.70
C TRP A 22 5.18 -0.96 -17.31
N GLY A 23 5.88 -1.66 -18.18
CA GLY A 23 5.34 -2.83 -18.88
C GLY A 23 4.87 -3.93 -17.94
N PRO A 24 5.72 -4.42 -17.02
CA PRO A 24 5.34 -5.42 -16.03
C PRO A 24 4.16 -5.00 -15.15
N LEU A 25 4.13 -3.77 -14.66
CA LEU A 25 3.02 -3.29 -13.82
C LEU A 25 1.73 -3.09 -14.59
N TYR A 26 1.81 -2.58 -15.83
CA TYR A 26 0.61 -2.43 -16.65
C TYR A 26 0.03 -3.80 -17.04
N ALA A 27 0.86 -4.81 -17.27
CA ALA A 27 0.37 -6.19 -17.47
C ALA A 27 -0.48 -6.69 -16.29
N VAL A 28 -0.10 -6.33 -15.05
CA VAL A 28 -0.91 -6.62 -13.85
C VAL A 28 -2.16 -5.72 -13.81
N ALA A 29 -1.99 -4.42 -14.02
CA ALA A 29 -3.05 -3.44 -13.85
C ALA A 29 -4.13 -3.49 -14.95
N SER A 30 -3.82 -4.02 -16.13
CA SER A 30 -4.76 -4.16 -17.24
C SER A 30 -5.88 -5.18 -16.98
N ASP A 31 -5.75 -5.99 -15.93
CA ASP A 31 -6.83 -6.87 -15.47
C ASP A 31 -7.98 -6.03 -14.90
N ARG A 32 -9.08 -5.91 -15.64
CA ARG A 32 -10.26 -5.13 -15.24
C ARG A 32 -10.84 -5.59 -13.89
N GLU A 33 -10.84 -6.88 -13.64
CA GLU A 33 -11.40 -7.46 -12.41
C GLU A 33 -10.60 -7.09 -11.16
N LEU A 34 -9.33 -6.71 -11.32
CA LEU A 34 -8.51 -6.17 -10.23
C LEU A 34 -9.14 -4.92 -9.61
N TRP A 35 -9.84 -4.12 -10.41
CA TRP A 35 -10.40 -2.82 -10.05
C TRP A 35 -11.92 -2.82 -9.86
N ALA A 36 -12.59 -3.97 -9.97
CA ALA A 36 -14.06 -4.07 -10.02
C ALA A 36 -14.77 -3.35 -8.85
N VAL A 37 -14.22 -3.43 -7.65
CA VAL A 37 -14.76 -2.77 -6.43
C VAL A 37 -13.90 -1.59 -5.95
N HIS A 38 -12.90 -1.20 -6.74
CA HIS A 38 -12.02 -0.09 -6.39
C HIS A 38 -12.67 1.25 -6.76
N PRO A 39 -12.50 2.33 -5.95
CA PRO A 39 -12.98 3.68 -6.30
C PRO A 39 -12.57 4.15 -7.71
N SER A 40 -11.32 3.88 -8.09
CA SER A 40 -10.81 4.13 -9.45
C SER A 40 -10.94 2.86 -10.30
N HIS A 41 -12.20 2.47 -10.58
CA HIS A 41 -12.53 1.21 -11.27
C HIS A 41 -12.13 1.19 -12.75
N ASP A 42 -11.72 2.32 -13.30
CA ASP A 42 -11.25 2.49 -14.68
C ASP A 42 -9.72 2.42 -14.83
N ARG A 43 -8.99 2.16 -13.72
CA ARG A 43 -7.52 2.14 -13.69
C ARG A 43 -6.88 1.04 -14.55
N TRP A 44 -7.67 0.06 -15.00
CA TRP A 44 -7.23 -0.93 -15.99
C TRP A 44 -6.96 -0.34 -17.39
N ARG A 45 -7.49 0.86 -17.67
CA ARG A 45 -7.27 1.56 -18.95
C ARG A 45 -5.88 2.16 -18.96
N GLU A 46 -5.15 1.94 -20.05
CA GLU A 46 -3.76 2.38 -20.18
C GLU A 46 -3.54 3.87 -19.86
N PRO A 47 -4.31 4.85 -20.41
CA PRO A 47 -4.08 6.25 -20.08
C PRO A 47 -4.29 6.58 -18.60
N VAL A 48 -5.26 5.92 -17.95
CA VAL A 48 -5.58 6.13 -16.53
C VAL A 48 -4.48 5.54 -15.66
N PHE A 49 -4.02 4.34 -15.99
CA PHE A 49 -2.91 3.71 -15.27
C PHE A 49 -1.59 4.46 -15.53
N ARG A 50 -1.40 4.99 -16.75
CA ARG A 50 -0.21 5.80 -17.05
C ARG A 50 -0.11 7.03 -16.15
N ALA A 51 -1.21 7.78 -16.02
CA ALA A 51 -1.26 8.92 -15.11
C ALA A 51 -0.97 8.54 -13.64
N PHE A 52 -1.49 7.39 -13.19
CA PHE A 52 -1.21 6.84 -11.87
C PHE A 52 0.26 6.48 -11.68
N PHE A 53 0.87 5.86 -12.70
CA PHE A 53 2.27 5.45 -12.69
C PHE A 53 3.22 6.66 -12.69
N ASP A 54 2.94 7.65 -13.55
CA ASP A 54 3.73 8.88 -13.66
C ASP A 54 3.65 9.69 -12.35
N ASP A 55 2.47 9.77 -11.71
CA ASP A 55 2.32 10.37 -10.37
C ASP A 55 3.16 9.63 -9.32
N ALA A 56 3.21 8.30 -9.39
CA ALA A 56 4.00 7.49 -8.47
C ALA A 56 5.50 7.74 -8.60
N LEU A 57 6.00 7.91 -9.83
CA LEU A 57 7.40 8.27 -10.09
C LEU A 57 7.70 9.70 -9.65
N ALA A 58 6.84 10.66 -9.98
CA ALA A 58 7.04 12.07 -9.67
C ALA A 58 7.04 12.36 -8.16
N LYS A 59 6.11 11.75 -7.40
CA LYS A 59 6.01 11.94 -5.94
C LYS A 59 6.99 11.09 -5.14
N GLY A 60 7.52 10.04 -5.72
CA GLY A 60 8.38 9.07 -5.05
C GLY A 60 7.64 8.24 -4.01
N GLY A 61 8.37 7.43 -3.26
CA GLY A 61 7.83 6.55 -2.21
C GLY A 61 7.18 5.27 -2.73
N ALA A 62 7.01 5.10 -4.04
CA ALA A 62 6.45 3.90 -4.63
C ALA A 62 7.47 2.77 -4.73
N LEU A 63 7.01 1.57 -4.42
CA LEU A 63 7.78 0.33 -4.45
C LEU A 63 7.11 -0.66 -5.41
N ALA A 64 7.90 -1.28 -6.28
CA ALA A 64 7.50 -2.47 -7.01
C ALA A 64 7.56 -3.68 -6.08
N ILE A 65 6.54 -4.51 -6.11
CA ILE A 65 6.47 -5.77 -5.37
C ILE A 65 6.85 -6.89 -6.33
N VAL A 66 7.94 -7.58 -6.01
CA VAL A 66 8.53 -8.62 -6.87
C VAL A 66 8.45 -9.97 -6.18
N ASP A 67 7.89 -10.96 -6.86
CA ASP A 67 7.96 -12.36 -6.45
C ASP A 67 9.38 -12.90 -6.68
N LYS A 68 10.00 -13.43 -5.62
CA LYS A 68 11.40 -13.89 -5.65
C LYS A 68 11.59 -15.11 -6.52
N GLU A 69 10.64 -16.02 -6.52
CA GLU A 69 10.74 -17.30 -7.22
C GLU A 69 10.80 -17.08 -8.73
N ASN A 70 9.89 -16.26 -9.26
CA ASN A 70 9.76 -16.03 -10.70
C ASN A 70 10.41 -14.72 -11.16
N ARG A 71 10.93 -13.91 -10.23
CA ARG A 71 11.46 -12.55 -10.50
C ARG A 71 10.45 -11.65 -11.22
N THR A 72 9.17 -11.87 -10.95
CA THR A 72 8.06 -11.19 -11.63
C THR A 72 7.54 -10.05 -10.77
N VAL A 73 7.31 -8.88 -11.36
CA VAL A 73 6.60 -7.78 -10.71
C VAL A 73 5.13 -8.17 -10.61
N ILE A 74 4.61 -8.22 -9.39
CA ILE A 74 3.24 -8.68 -9.11
C ILE A 74 2.33 -7.58 -8.57
N GLY A 75 2.85 -6.38 -8.36
CA GLY A 75 2.07 -5.26 -7.86
C GLY A 75 2.94 -4.09 -7.42
N SER A 76 2.31 -3.16 -6.74
CA SER A 76 2.98 -1.97 -6.20
C SER A 76 2.30 -1.52 -4.90
N SER A 77 3.04 -0.76 -4.09
CA SER A 77 2.55 -0.03 -2.92
C SER A 77 3.39 1.22 -2.74
N ARG A 78 2.92 2.21 -1.95
CA ARG A 78 3.62 3.50 -1.78
C ARG A 78 3.60 3.94 -0.33
N PHE A 79 4.71 4.54 0.11
CA PHE A 79 4.80 5.38 1.30
C PHE A 79 4.57 6.84 0.93
N GLN A 80 3.68 7.51 1.63
CA GLN A 80 3.41 8.93 1.45
C GLN A 80 3.24 9.61 2.81
N PHE A 81 3.92 10.72 3.04
CA PHE A 81 3.58 11.58 4.17
C PHE A 81 2.26 12.28 3.90
N CYS A 82 1.42 12.35 4.91
CA CYS A 82 0.11 12.96 4.78
C CYS A 82 0.23 14.48 4.78
N GLU A 83 -0.11 15.10 3.65
CA GLU A 83 -0.08 16.55 3.47
C GLU A 83 -1.12 17.29 4.33
N ARG A 84 -2.07 16.58 4.93
CA ARG A 84 -3.17 17.13 5.73
C ARG A 84 -2.99 16.97 7.23
N ALA A 85 -1.96 16.28 7.67
CA ALA A 85 -1.73 16.09 9.08
C ALA A 85 -1.22 17.40 9.68
N GLU A 86 -1.87 17.87 10.74
CA GLU A 86 -1.31 18.90 11.62
C GLU A 86 -0.03 18.39 12.31
N GLU A 87 0.17 17.06 12.27
CA GLU A 87 1.34 16.34 12.72
C GLU A 87 2.19 15.93 11.53
N GLU A 88 3.41 16.46 11.43
CA GLU A 88 4.37 16.19 10.34
C GLU A 88 4.78 14.71 10.20
N ASP A 89 4.32 13.85 11.10
CA ASP A 89 4.76 12.45 11.24
C ASP A 89 3.73 11.41 10.79
N GLU A 90 2.57 11.79 10.26
CA GLU A 90 1.60 10.81 9.78
C GLU A 90 2.02 10.24 8.42
N LEU A 91 2.33 8.94 8.43
CA LEU A 91 2.72 8.20 7.24
C LEU A 91 1.57 7.32 6.72
N GLU A 92 1.23 7.47 5.46
CA GLU A 92 0.31 6.58 4.76
C GLU A 92 1.04 5.48 4.01
N ILE A 93 0.55 4.24 4.11
CA ILE A 93 0.85 3.16 3.18
C ILE A 93 -0.39 2.94 2.31
N GLY A 94 -0.31 3.34 1.06
CA GLY A 94 -1.44 3.34 0.14
C GLY A 94 -1.09 2.92 -1.28
N TRP A 95 -2.02 3.18 -2.21
CA TRP A 95 -1.88 2.89 -3.65
C TRP A 95 -1.51 1.43 -3.95
N SER A 96 -1.91 0.52 -3.06
CA SER A 96 -1.50 -0.87 -3.10
C SER A 96 -2.38 -1.69 -4.02
N PHE A 97 -1.77 -2.49 -4.87
CA PHE A 97 -2.46 -3.54 -5.62
C PHE A 97 -1.52 -4.72 -5.86
N LEU A 98 -2.11 -5.91 -5.99
CA LEU A 98 -1.45 -7.16 -6.33
C LEU A 98 -2.24 -7.87 -7.43
N ALA A 99 -1.54 -8.51 -8.35
CA ALA A 99 -2.15 -9.39 -9.34
C ALA A 99 -3.04 -10.44 -8.66
N ARG A 100 -4.23 -10.67 -9.19
CA ARG A 100 -5.25 -11.55 -8.58
C ARG A 100 -4.76 -12.98 -8.34
N ALA A 101 -3.83 -13.47 -9.16
CA ALA A 101 -3.23 -14.80 -8.98
C ALA A 101 -2.50 -14.97 -7.62
N TRP A 102 -2.13 -13.87 -6.96
CA TRP A 102 -1.47 -13.85 -5.64
C TRP A 102 -2.41 -13.54 -4.47
N TRP A 103 -3.71 -13.30 -4.73
CA TRP A 103 -4.69 -13.07 -3.68
C TRP A 103 -4.95 -14.32 -2.84
N GLY A 104 -5.24 -14.12 -1.55
CA GLY A 104 -5.57 -15.20 -0.61
C GLY A 104 -4.39 -16.10 -0.21
N LYS A 105 -3.19 -15.82 -0.70
CA LYS A 105 -1.98 -16.65 -0.49
C LYS A 105 -0.98 -16.04 0.52
N GLY A 106 -1.37 -15.02 1.27
CA GLY A 106 -0.54 -14.39 2.30
C GLY A 106 0.43 -13.31 1.77
N TYR A 107 0.53 -13.08 0.46
CA TYR A 107 1.45 -12.07 -0.11
C TYR A 107 1.14 -10.64 0.35
N ASN A 108 -0.15 -10.30 0.50
CA ASN A 108 -0.53 -8.99 1.04
C ASN A 108 -0.05 -8.80 2.48
N ALA A 109 -0.16 -9.81 3.31
CA ALA A 109 0.32 -9.78 4.69
C ALA A 109 1.84 -9.61 4.74
N GLU A 110 2.58 -10.34 3.89
CA GLU A 110 4.03 -10.26 3.84
C GLU A 110 4.54 -8.88 3.43
N PHE A 111 4.07 -8.31 2.31
CA PHE A 111 4.57 -7.00 1.91
C PHE A 111 4.12 -5.89 2.88
N LYS A 112 2.92 -5.97 3.45
CA LYS A 112 2.48 -5.01 4.46
C LYS A 112 3.32 -5.10 5.73
N ARG A 113 3.68 -6.32 6.17
CA ARG A 113 4.58 -6.51 7.30
C ARG A 113 5.94 -5.83 7.05
N LEU A 114 6.56 -6.10 5.90
CA LEU A 114 7.85 -5.50 5.53
C LEU A 114 7.80 -3.96 5.52
N MET A 115 6.72 -3.40 4.96
CA MET A 115 6.54 -1.95 4.93
C MET A 115 6.31 -1.37 6.33
N LEU A 116 5.50 -2.02 7.17
CA LEU A 116 5.24 -1.58 8.55
C LEU A 116 6.49 -1.69 9.42
N GLU A 117 7.25 -2.79 9.33
CA GLU A 117 8.53 -2.95 10.03
C GLU A 117 9.51 -1.84 9.66
N HIS A 118 9.56 -1.45 8.39
CA HIS A 118 10.39 -0.31 7.96
C HIS A 118 9.85 1.01 8.51
N ALA A 119 8.54 1.28 8.37
CA ALA A 119 7.90 2.52 8.82
C ALA A 119 8.10 2.76 10.32
N PHE A 120 7.88 1.73 11.13
CA PHE A 120 7.99 1.81 12.59
C PHE A 120 9.42 2.02 13.14
N ARG A 121 10.40 2.11 12.27
CA ARG A 121 11.74 2.64 12.64
C ARG A 121 11.74 4.17 12.75
N PHE A 122 10.73 4.85 12.21
CA PHE A 122 10.71 6.30 12.04
C PHE A 122 9.45 6.95 12.60
N VAL A 123 8.29 6.27 12.53
CA VAL A 123 7.00 6.77 13.00
C VAL A 123 6.36 5.78 13.98
N ASP A 124 5.42 6.24 14.79
CA ASP A 124 4.68 5.39 15.73
C ASP A 124 3.29 5.00 15.22
N ARG A 125 2.83 5.68 14.15
CA ARG A 125 1.50 5.47 13.55
C ARG A 125 1.62 5.42 12.03
N VAL A 126 0.92 4.46 11.43
CA VAL A 126 0.75 4.35 9.97
C VAL A 126 -0.74 4.31 9.67
N VAL A 127 -1.17 5.09 8.68
CA VAL A 127 -2.56 5.14 8.24
C VAL A 127 -2.75 4.51 6.86
N PHE A 128 -3.99 4.10 6.61
CA PHE A 128 -4.44 3.53 5.34
C PHE A 128 -5.79 4.15 5.00
N ARG A 129 -5.89 4.78 3.84
CA ARG A 129 -7.11 5.38 3.33
C ARG A 129 -7.78 4.45 2.34
N VAL A 130 -8.99 4.02 2.66
CA VAL A 130 -9.70 2.98 1.90
C VAL A 130 -11.08 3.48 1.52
N GLY A 131 -11.46 3.31 0.25
CA GLY A 131 -12.83 3.59 -0.17
C GLY A 131 -13.84 2.81 0.66
N ALA A 132 -14.88 3.49 1.17
CA ALA A 132 -15.82 2.89 2.13
C ALA A 132 -16.50 1.61 1.59
N ASP A 133 -16.74 1.56 0.27
CA ASP A 133 -17.38 0.42 -0.40
C ASP A 133 -16.37 -0.61 -0.94
N ASN A 134 -15.04 -0.37 -0.78
CA ASN A 134 -14.02 -1.30 -1.21
C ASN A 134 -13.88 -2.46 -0.21
N VAL A 135 -14.82 -3.40 -0.25
CA VAL A 135 -14.91 -4.53 0.68
C VAL A 135 -13.66 -5.41 0.68
N ILE A 136 -12.98 -5.54 -0.46
CA ILE A 136 -11.75 -6.33 -0.58
C ILE A 136 -10.62 -5.68 0.23
N SER A 137 -10.39 -4.38 0.02
CA SER A 137 -9.35 -3.65 0.76
C SER A 137 -9.69 -3.56 2.25
N ARG A 138 -10.96 -3.35 2.62
CA ARG A 138 -11.38 -3.31 4.03
C ARG A 138 -11.13 -4.64 4.73
N LYS A 139 -11.45 -5.76 4.08
CA LYS A 139 -11.15 -7.10 4.60
C LYS A 139 -9.63 -7.32 4.72
N ALA A 140 -8.87 -6.86 3.73
CA ALA A 140 -7.41 -6.93 3.79
C ALA A 140 -6.84 -6.14 4.97
N MET A 141 -7.39 -4.94 5.28
CA MET A 141 -6.98 -4.16 6.45
C MET A 141 -7.30 -4.89 7.77
N ALA A 142 -8.51 -5.45 7.91
CA ALA A 142 -8.86 -6.22 9.10
C ALA A 142 -7.92 -7.43 9.30
N ASN A 143 -7.57 -8.14 8.23
CA ASN A 143 -6.69 -9.31 8.28
C ASN A 143 -5.25 -8.97 8.73
N ILE A 144 -4.79 -7.74 8.55
CA ILE A 144 -3.45 -7.30 8.97
C ILE A 144 -3.47 -6.52 10.29
N GLY A 145 -4.60 -6.48 10.99
CA GLY A 145 -4.73 -5.80 12.29
C GLY A 145 -5.03 -4.30 12.21
N GLY A 146 -5.43 -3.79 11.04
CA GLY A 146 -5.87 -2.41 10.89
C GLY A 146 -7.13 -2.12 11.69
N ARG A 147 -7.14 -1.02 12.44
CA ARG A 147 -8.27 -0.54 13.24
C ARG A 147 -8.87 0.70 12.61
N LEU A 148 -10.20 0.79 12.57
CA LEU A 148 -10.89 2.01 12.11
C LEU A 148 -10.68 3.13 13.13
N THR A 149 -10.27 4.31 12.66
CA THR A 149 -10.09 5.50 13.51
C THR A 149 -11.39 6.22 13.79
N GLY A 150 -12.43 6.00 12.97
CA GLY A 150 -13.65 6.81 12.95
C GLY A 150 -13.57 8.01 12.01
N GLU A 151 -12.41 8.35 11.51
CA GLU A 151 -12.23 9.42 10.53
C GLU A 151 -12.78 9.01 9.17
N THR A 152 -13.45 9.95 8.51
CA THR A 152 -13.98 9.79 7.16
C THR A 152 -13.73 11.06 6.36
N PHE A 153 -13.55 10.90 5.06
CA PHE A 153 -13.45 12.03 4.13
C PHE A 153 -13.99 11.63 2.77
N VAL A 154 -14.22 12.62 1.92
CA VAL A 154 -14.73 12.39 0.55
C VAL A 154 -13.66 12.83 -0.43
N GLU A 155 -13.32 11.95 -1.36
CA GLU A 155 -12.46 12.27 -2.50
C GLU A 155 -13.24 12.12 -3.81
N GLU A 156 -12.94 12.98 -4.76
CA GLU A 156 -13.47 12.81 -6.12
C GLU A 156 -12.68 11.71 -6.85
N ARG A 157 -13.40 10.70 -7.32
CA ARG A 157 -12.84 9.60 -8.13
C ARG A 157 -13.75 9.34 -9.33
N VAL A 158 -13.18 9.37 -10.54
CA VAL A 158 -13.92 9.15 -11.79
C VAL A 158 -15.17 10.04 -11.89
N GLY A 159 -15.01 11.34 -11.53
CA GLY A 159 -16.09 12.35 -11.59
C GLY A 159 -17.20 12.13 -10.56
N ARG A 160 -16.95 11.41 -9.47
CA ARG A 160 -17.94 11.15 -8.40
C ARG A 160 -17.30 11.31 -7.02
N PRO A 161 -18.06 11.85 -6.04
CA PRO A 161 -17.63 11.85 -4.66
C PRO A 161 -17.61 10.42 -4.13
N VAL A 162 -16.50 9.98 -3.59
CA VAL A 162 -16.31 8.66 -3.00
C VAL A 162 -15.95 8.80 -1.53
N PRO A 163 -16.78 8.29 -0.61
CA PRO A 163 -16.45 8.23 0.81
C PRO A 163 -15.26 7.31 1.05
N HIS A 164 -14.37 7.73 1.93
CA HIS A 164 -13.24 6.97 2.40
C HIS A 164 -13.28 6.85 3.92
N VAL A 165 -12.78 5.73 4.42
CA VAL A 165 -12.54 5.46 5.83
C VAL A 165 -11.06 5.35 6.07
N VAL A 166 -10.61 5.71 7.28
CA VAL A 166 -9.22 5.65 7.68
C VAL A 166 -9.03 4.49 8.64
N TYR A 167 -8.08 3.62 8.32
CA TYR A 167 -7.55 2.61 9.22
C TYR A 167 -6.19 3.06 9.72
N GLU A 168 -5.83 2.61 10.91
CA GLU A 168 -4.50 2.80 11.47
C GLU A 168 -3.92 1.48 11.97
N ILE A 169 -2.60 1.41 11.98
CA ILE A 169 -1.82 0.46 12.75
C ILE A 169 -0.76 1.28 13.48
N THR A 170 -0.71 1.14 14.81
CA THR A 170 0.34 1.76 15.63
C THR A 170 1.46 0.76 15.88
N ARG A 171 2.65 1.24 16.27
CA ARG A 171 3.76 0.40 16.69
C ARG A 171 3.33 -0.63 17.74
N GLU A 172 2.54 -0.18 18.73
CA GLU A 172 2.01 -1.02 19.80
C GLU A 172 1.06 -2.09 19.26
N SER A 173 0.03 -1.70 18.48
CA SER A 173 -0.94 -2.64 17.92
C SER A 173 -0.31 -3.60 16.92
N PHE A 174 0.78 -3.21 16.25
CA PHE A 174 1.54 -4.09 15.36
C PHE A 174 2.27 -5.18 16.15
N ALA A 175 2.88 -4.83 17.30
CA ALA A 175 3.60 -5.79 18.15
C ALA A 175 2.71 -6.92 18.68
N GLU A 176 1.42 -6.63 18.89
CA GLU A 176 0.41 -7.57 19.39
C GLU A 176 -0.48 -8.15 18.29
N GLY A 177 -0.31 -7.67 17.07
CA GLY A 177 -1.20 -7.94 15.94
C GLY A 177 -0.82 -9.18 15.11
N PRO A 178 -1.65 -9.51 14.11
CA PRO A 178 -1.45 -10.69 13.27
C PRO A 178 -0.19 -10.65 12.41
N LEU A 179 0.41 -9.47 12.24
CA LEU A 179 1.67 -9.28 11.52
C LEU A 179 2.88 -9.18 12.44
N ALA A 180 2.72 -9.43 13.75
CA ALA A 180 3.80 -9.35 14.72
C ALA A 180 5.04 -10.12 14.22
N GLY A 181 6.05 -9.37 13.87
CA GLY A 181 7.35 -9.83 13.41
C GLY A 181 8.44 -9.21 14.27
N HIS A 182 9.70 -9.34 13.90
CA HIS A 182 10.80 -8.68 14.61
C HIS A 182 10.65 -7.15 14.49
N LEU A 183 10.12 -6.52 15.53
CA LEU A 183 10.22 -5.07 15.66
C LEU A 183 11.70 -4.70 15.82
N PRO A 184 12.23 -3.77 15.02
CA PRO A 184 13.53 -3.19 15.30
C PRO A 184 13.46 -2.53 16.68
N SER A 185 14.54 -2.67 17.47
CA SER A 185 14.68 -2.05 18.79
C SER A 185 14.22 -0.58 18.75
N ALA A 186 13.47 -0.16 19.79
CA ALA A 186 13.03 1.22 19.93
C ALA A 186 14.19 2.19 19.70
N ARG A 187 13.93 3.33 19.05
CA ARG A 187 14.89 4.43 18.92
C ARG A 187 15.45 4.75 20.32
N THR A 188 16.72 4.51 20.52
CA THR A 188 17.44 5.22 21.58
C THR A 188 17.51 6.69 21.16
N ALA A 189 16.91 7.54 21.98
CA ALA A 189 16.86 9.00 21.83
C ALA A 189 18.27 9.60 21.71
#